data_f5fd2e99c0e28ee32488739ce552966e
#
_entry.id   f5fd2e99c0e28ee32488739ce552966e
#
_cell.length_a   1.000
_cell.length_b   1.000
_cell.length_c   1.000
_cell.angle_alpha   90.00
_cell.angle_beta   90.00
_cell.angle_gamma   90.00
#
_symmetry.space_group_name_H-M   'P 1'
#
loop_
_entity.id
_entity.type
_entity.pdbx_description
1 polymer ?
#
loop_
_entity_poly.entity_id
_entity_poly.type
_entity_poly.pdbx_seq_one_letter_code
_entity_poly.pdbx_strand_id
1 'polypeptide(L)'
;MTAEEIKAKEFALKSHKAQAAEKDKEKARRQAKARGEKFDEEAYDKTKRSAGRPDDAVIAGDVPQAKKDTATVSGSDRMTVNLEDSTQMANLKKKDALAKDSTQKWMKDEYVPVTSFIHTLRFDNYRRIYQAYDTPTDFYAQNYFNYGSAANDSIYDTTKHWALKNTFGLALLEGFNKWAKAGLKAFVSYELRHYTLPSMATPSGATVSLYNGEQTWNQHDVSVGGQLLKTQGKTFHYDVSAEAWVAGSRAGQVHVDGHADLGFPLLGDTVQLAATAFFHRSAPSFYMGQYFGKHYMWDNNLGQEIHSRLLGEFSLKKTRTKLRVGYDVLKNYTYFGIQNDRVQSGDNYLVQHNNLNVRQSGSPISLLTVQLQQDFRLGIFNWQNVLTLQKSSKEDILPVPTFNAYSNLFIRFRIARVLDVDLGVDGRYFTNYYAPEYIPGIGSFGIQETEASRTKIGNYPLLNAYANFQLQHTRFFIMFTHVNCGDGGRYFYTPHYPLNQRLLQFGISWNFFN
;
A
#
# COMPACT_ATOMS: atom_id res chain seq x y z
N MET A 1 21.19 5.45 -0.70
CA MET A 1 20.96 6.91 -0.79
C MET A 1 19.47 7.15 -0.78
N THR A 2 18.97 7.94 0.14
CA THR A 2 17.58 8.37 0.15
C THR A 2 17.35 9.42 -0.94
N ALA A 3 16.10 9.63 -1.35
CA ALA A 3 15.76 10.66 -2.34
C ALA A 3 16.20 12.07 -1.89
N GLU A 4 16.25 12.33 -0.59
CA GLU A 4 16.74 13.58 -0.01
C GLU A 4 18.25 13.72 -0.09
N GLU A 5 19.01 12.64 0.10
CA GLU A 5 20.47 12.63 -0.11
C GLU A 5 20.85 12.89 -1.56
N ILE A 6 20.08 12.35 -2.50
CA ILE A 6 20.26 12.60 -3.93
C ILE A 6 20.01 14.09 -4.21
N LYS A 7 18.91 14.66 -3.70
CA LYS A 7 18.60 16.08 -3.86
C LYS A 7 19.64 17.01 -3.21
N ALA A 8 20.12 16.66 -2.02
CA ALA A 8 21.17 17.43 -1.35
C ALA A 8 22.50 17.41 -2.13
N LYS A 9 22.90 16.25 -2.65
CA LYS A 9 24.08 16.12 -3.53
C LYS A 9 23.92 16.84 -4.86
N GLU A 10 22.75 16.79 -5.47
CA GLU A 10 22.44 17.54 -6.69
C GLU A 10 22.47 19.06 -6.43
N PHE A 11 21.94 19.52 -5.32
CA PHE A 11 21.95 20.93 -4.95
C PHE A 11 23.39 21.43 -4.70
N ALA A 12 24.19 20.68 -3.97
CA ALA A 12 25.60 20.99 -3.72
C ALA A 12 26.42 21.01 -5.02
N LEU A 13 26.18 20.04 -5.91
CA LEU A 13 26.80 19.98 -7.25
C LEU A 13 26.41 21.19 -8.12
N LYS A 14 25.13 21.58 -8.11
CA LYS A 14 24.65 22.78 -8.82
C LYS A 14 25.29 24.07 -8.27
N SER A 15 25.40 24.19 -6.95
CA SER A 15 26.04 25.34 -6.30
C SER A 15 27.53 25.44 -6.66
N HIS A 16 28.25 24.33 -6.64
CA HIS A 16 29.66 24.28 -7.02
C HIS A 16 29.89 24.62 -8.51
N LYS A 17 29.02 24.12 -9.40
CA LYS A 17 29.05 24.46 -10.83
C LYS A 17 28.74 25.93 -11.07
N ALA A 18 27.82 26.53 -10.32
CA ALA A 18 27.52 27.95 -10.41
C ALA A 18 28.74 28.80 -9.98
N GLN A 19 29.41 28.43 -8.89
CA GLN A 19 30.64 29.12 -8.45
C GLN A 19 31.78 28.97 -9.44
N ALA A 20 31.94 27.79 -10.06
CA ALA A 20 32.95 27.57 -11.10
C ALA A 20 32.66 28.41 -12.35
N ALA A 21 31.39 28.49 -12.78
CA ALA A 21 30.99 29.32 -13.91
C ALA A 21 31.25 30.82 -13.65
N GLU A 22 31.02 31.29 -12.43
CA GLU A 22 31.30 32.69 -12.04
C GLU A 22 32.79 33.02 -12.03
N LYS A 23 33.63 32.08 -11.56
CA LYS A 23 35.11 32.23 -11.64
C LYS A 23 35.61 32.25 -13.09
N ASP A 24 35.02 31.43 -13.98
CA ASP A 24 35.36 31.46 -15.40
C ASP A 24 34.93 32.75 -16.07
N LYS A 25 33.79 33.31 -15.69
CA LYS A 25 33.30 34.60 -16.17
C LYS A 25 34.21 35.76 -15.70
N GLU A 26 34.63 35.72 -14.45
CA GLU A 26 35.59 36.70 -13.93
C GLU A 26 36.96 36.63 -14.63
N LYS A 27 37.43 35.40 -14.91
CA LYS A 27 38.66 35.19 -15.68
C LYS A 27 38.58 35.76 -17.10
N ALA A 28 37.45 35.55 -17.79
CA ALA A 28 37.19 36.10 -19.11
C ALA A 28 37.12 37.63 -19.09
N ARG A 29 36.53 38.25 -18.05
CA ARG A 29 36.55 39.72 -17.83
C ARG A 29 37.97 40.25 -17.67
N ARG A 30 38.80 39.58 -16.89
CA ARG A 30 40.22 39.98 -16.72
C ARG A 30 41.02 39.87 -17.99
N GLN A 31 40.78 38.84 -18.80
CA GLN A 31 41.42 38.66 -20.10
C GLN A 31 40.98 39.70 -21.15
N ALA A 32 39.70 40.07 -21.21
CA ALA A 32 39.19 41.12 -22.09
C ALA A 32 39.81 42.49 -21.69
N LYS A 33 39.88 42.76 -20.41
CA LYS A 33 40.51 43.99 -19.87
C LYS A 33 42.01 44.05 -20.21
N ALA A 34 42.73 42.92 -20.15
CA ALA A 34 44.15 42.85 -20.53
C ALA A 34 44.39 43.04 -22.04
N ARG A 35 43.38 42.78 -22.87
CA ARG A 35 43.42 43.00 -24.34
C ARG A 35 42.90 44.39 -24.74
N GLY A 36 42.44 45.20 -23.79
CA GLY A 36 41.84 46.50 -24.08
C GLY A 36 40.45 46.47 -24.66
N GLU A 37 39.79 45.32 -24.62
CA GLU A 37 38.44 45.10 -25.15
C GLU A 37 37.36 45.28 -24.08
N LYS A 38 36.22 45.83 -24.44
CA LYS A 38 35.03 45.87 -23.53
C LYS A 38 34.45 44.45 -23.41
N PHE A 39 34.39 43.92 -22.23
CA PHE A 39 33.77 42.65 -21.95
C PHE A 39 32.24 42.75 -22.11
N ASP A 40 31.67 42.06 -23.08
CA ASP A 40 30.23 41.95 -23.31
C ASP A 40 29.70 40.71 -22.58
N GLU A 41 29.00 40.95 -21.47
CA GLU A 41 28.46 39.90 -20.62
C GLU A 41 27.34 39.11 -21.27
N GLU A 42 26.56 39.80 -22.09
CA GLU A 42 25.41 39.20 -22.79
C GLU A 42 25.86 38.27 -23.95
N ALA A 43 26.89 38.71 -24.66
CA ALA A 43 27.53 37.88 -25.69
C ALA A 43 28.24 36.67 -25.07
N TYR A 44 28.92 36.82 -23.93
CA TYR A 44 29.55 35.71 -23.23
C TYR A 44 28.54 34.69 -22.74
N ASP A 45 27.43 35.12 -22.13
CA ASP A 45 26.37 34.23 -21.65
C ASP A 45 25.62 33.56 -22.80
N LYS A 46 25.41 34.24 -23.94
CA LYS A 46 24.87 33.64 -25.16
C LYS A 46 25.82 32.56 -25.73
N THR A 47 27.12 32.82 -25.77
CA THR A 47 28.09 31.85 -26.25
C THR A 47 28.15 30.60 -25.35
N LYS A 48 28.04 30.76 -24.04
CA LYS A 48 27.95 29.63 -23.09
C LYS A 48 26.63 28.88 -23.17
N ARG A 49 25.52 29.56 -23.43
CA ARG A 49 24.20 28.92 -23.65
C ARG A 49 24.12 28.18 -24.99
N SER A 50 24.80 28.68 -26.05
CA SER A 50 24.86 28.02 -27.36
C SER A 50 25.87 26.86 -27.42
N ALA A 51 26.84 26.80 -26.50
CA ALA A 51 27.85 25.73 -26.42
C ALA A 51 27.30 24.39 -25.91
N GLY A 52 25.99 24.20 -25.92
CA GLY A 52 25.32 22.96 -25.54
C GLY A 52 25.17 22.84 -24.02
N ARG A 53 24.08 22.23 -23.60
CA ARG A 53 23.88 21.81 -22.20
C ARG A 53 25.03 20.90 -21.79
N PRO A 54 25.61 21.06 -20.59
CA PRO A 54 26.49 20.05 -20.02
C PRO A 54 25.78 18.69 -20.06
N ASP A 55 26.50 17.62 -20.42
CA ASP A 55 25.95 16.27 -20.56
C ASP A 55 25.25 15.72 -19.31
N ASP A 56 25.35 16.44 -18.19
CA ASP A 56 24.78 16.14 -16.87
C ASP A 56 23.58 17.03 -16.48
N ALA A 57 23.15 17.95 -17.35
CA ALA A 57 21.96 18.77 -17.08
C ALA A 57 20.68 18.00 -17.43
N VAL A 58 20.25 17.11 -16.54
CA VAL A 58 18.94 16.46 -16.65
C VAL A 58 17.90 17.41 -16.07
N ILE A 59 17.02 17.93 -16.93
CA ILE A 59 15.78 18.59 -16.47
C ILE A 59 14.74 17.47 -16.28
N ALA A 60 13.98 17.53 -15.18
CA ALA A 60 12.88 16.61 -14.98
C ALA A 60 11.93 16.66 -16.19
N GLY A 61 11.82 15.54 -16.91
CA GLY A 61 11.03 15.43 -18.15
C GLY A 61 11.83 15.16 -19.44
N ASP A 62 13.13 15.35 -19.46
CA ASP A 62 13.95 14.99 -20.63
C ASP A 62 14.29 13.50 -20.61
N VAL A 63 13.66 12.73 -21.47
CA VAL A 63 14.09 11.37 -21.79
C VAL A 63 15.36 11.47 -22.64
N PRO A 64 16.48 10.79 -22.31
CA PRO A 64 17.66 10.79 -23.14
C PRO A 64 17.33 10.16 -24.49
N GLN A 65 17.22 10.96 -25.53
CA GLN A 65 17.22 10.43 -26.90
C GLN A 65 18.64 9.95 -27.22
N ALA A 66 18.75 8.70 -27.63
CA ALA A 66 20.01 8.18 -28.16
C ALA A 66 20.50 9.10 -29.27
N LYS A 67 21.61 9.77 -29.04
CA LYS A 67 22.25 10.63 -30.03
C LYS A 67 22.70 9.76 -31.20
N LYS A 68 22.17 10.01 -32.38
CA LYS A 68 22.80 9.60 -33.61
C LYS A 68 24.10 10.39 -33.75
N ASP A 69 25.22 9.70 -33.98
CA ASP A 69 26.56 10.26 -34.19
C ASP A 69 26.68 11.02 -35.51
N THR A 70 25.98 12.13 -35.65
CA THR A 70 26.20 13.09 -36.72
C THR A 70 25.82 14.47 -36.23
N ALA A 71 26.60 15.04 -35.34
CA ALA A 71 26.51 16.45 -35.04
C ALA A 71 27.86 17.09 -35.31
N THR A 72 27.97 17.78 -36.42
CA THR A 72 28.92 18.86 -36.59
C THR A 72 28.65 19.92 -35.55
N VAL A 73 29.45 19.93 -34.52
CA VAL A 73 29.35 20.93 -33.47
C VAL A 73 30.21 22.11 -33.88
N SER A 74 29.59 23.17 -34.29
CA SER A 74 30.23 24.48 -34.41
C SER A 74 30.10 25.21 -33.08
N GLY A 75 31.10 25.12 -32.26
CA GLY A 75 31.25 25.90 -31.04
C GLY A 75 32.72 26.19 -30.86
N SER A 76 33.07 27.47 -30.70
CA SER A 76 34.45 27.97 -30.65
C SER A 76 35.28 27.46 -29.47
N ASP A 77 34.74 26.66 -28.56
CA ASP A 77 35.42 26.12 -27.37
C ASP A 77 35.68 24.61 -27.42
N ARG A 78 35.43 23.96 -28.54
CA ARG A 78 35.89 22.57 -28.73
C ARG A 78 37.29 22.58 -29.28
N MET A 79 38.28 22.19 -28.47
CA MET A 79 39.57 21.80 -28.95
C MET A 79 39.38 20.65 -29.97
N THR A 80 39.64 20.93 -31.21
CA THR A 80 39.79 19.88 -32.23
C THR A 80 41.03 19.07 -31.88
N VAL A 81 40.81 17.88 -31.35
CA VAL A 81 41.89 16.96 -31.01
C VAL A 81 42.18 16.13 -32.26
N ASN A 82 43.37 16.21 -32.77
CA ASN A 82 43.81 15.28 -33.79
C ASN A 82 44.03 13.92 -33.15
N LEU A 83 43.20 12.93 -33.50
CA LEU A 83 43.24 11.56 -32.98
C LEU A 83 44.59 10.83 -33.23
N GLU A 84 45.38 11.33 -34.16
CA GLU A 84 46.71 10.78 -34.50
C GLU A 84 47.83 11.35 -33.60
N ASP A 85 47.57 12.41 -32.83
CA ASP A 85 48.55 12.98 -31.92
C ASP A 85 48.44 12.32 -30.53
N SER A 86 49.32 11.35 -30.31
CA SER A 86 49.40 10.60 -29.03
C SER A 86 49.65 11.48 -27.81
N THR A 87 50.30 12.62 -28.01
CA THR A 87 50.63 13.57 -26.92
C THR A 87 49.41 14.38 -26.47
N GLN A 88 48.57 14.80 -27.43
CA GLN A 88 47.33 15.50 -27.13
C GLN A 88 46.32 14.56 -26.44
N MET A 89 46.22 13.31 -26.91
CA MET A 89 45.37 12.28 -26.26
C MET A 89 45.85 11.93 -24.84
N ALA A 90 47.17 11.85 -24.63
CA ALA A 90 47.71 11.61 -23.27
C ALA A 90 47.41 12.78 -22.33
N ASN A 91 47.52 14.03 -22.82
CA ASN A 91 47.20 15.22 -22.05
C ASN A 91 45.71 15.34 -21.73
N LEU A 92 44.81 14.98 -22.67
CA LEU A 92 43.38 14.93 -22.44
C LEU A 92 43.00 13.85 -21.43
N LYS A 93 43.52 12.63 -21.57
CA LYS A 93 43.32 11.55 -20.60
C LYS A 93 43.80 11.95 -19.20
N LYS A 94 44.93 12.65 -19.10
CA LYS A 94 45.47 13.16 -17.86
C LYS A 94 44.59 14.27 -17.25
N LYS A 95 44.03 15.14 -18.11
CA LYS A 95 43.10 16.20 -17.69
C LYS A 95 41.75 15.65 -17.23
N ASP A 96 41.23 14.65 -17.91
CA ASP A 96 40.01 13.93 -17.54
C ASP A 96 40.20 13.11 -16.26
N ALA A 97 41.38 12.49 -16.08
CA ALA A 97 41.71 11.77 -14.87
C ALA A 97 41.80 12.72 -13.64
N LEU A 98 42.42 13.88 -13.83
CA LEU A 98 42.52 14.92 -12.80
C LEU A 98 41.14 15.53 -12.48
N ALA A 99 40.31 15.76 -13.50
CA ALA A 99 38.94 16.23 -13.29
C ALA A 99 38.07 15.19 -12.57
N LYS A 100 38.19 13.92 -12.93
CA LYS A 100 37.53 12.81 -12.23
C LYS A 100 38.01 12.66 -10.80
N ASP A 101 39.31 12.75 -10.55
CA ASP A 101 39.89 12.64 -9.21
C ASP A 101 39.49 13.83 -8.32
N SER A 102 39.48 15.06 -8.87
CA SER A 102 39.03 16.25 -8.14
C SER A 102 37.52 16.18 -7.80
N THR A 103 36.69 15.69 -8.75
CA THR A 103 35.26 15.52 -8.52
C THR A 103 35.00 14.40 -7.50
N GLN A 104 35.79 13.34 -7.55
CA GLN A 104 35.68 12.21 -6.63
C GLN A 104 36.18 12.56 -5.22
N LYS A 105 37.23 13.38 -5.11
CA LYS A 105 37.69 13.94 -3.83
C LYS A 105 36.66 14.90 -3.24
N TRP A 106 36.12 15.79 -4.05
CA TRP A 106 35.06 16.69 -3.60
C TRP A 106 33.80 15.93 -3.13
N MET A 107 33.37 14.89 -3.83
CA MET A 107 32.26 14.03 -3.42
C MET A 107 32.55 13.22 -2.15
N LYS A 108 33.83 12.95 -1.83
CA LYS A 108 34.23 12.20 -0.62
C LYS A 108 34.38 13.07 0.61
N ASP A 109 34.78 14.31 0.40
CA ASP A 109 35.11 15.23 1.51
C ASP A 109 33.91 16.11 1.91
N GLU A 110 32.84 16.13 1.13
CA GLU A 110 31.65 16.88 1.48
C GLU A 110 30.85 16.11 2.53
N TYR A 111 30.83 16.65 3.72
CA TYR A 111 30.06 16.12 4.84
C TYR A 111 28.57 16.36 4.58
N VAL A 112 27.89 15.37 4.03
CA VAL A 112 26.43 15.40 3.95
C VAL A 112 25.89 15.27 5.37
N PRO A 113 24.94 16.14 5.79
CA PRO A 113 24.34 16.01 7.12
C PRO A 113 23.75 14.62 7.30
N VAL A 114 24.28 13.93 8.28
CA VAL A 114 24.04 12.51 8.55
C VAL A 114 22.77 12.32 9.37
N THR A 115 22.27 13.40 9.96
CA THR A 115 21.18 13.38 10.92
C THR A 115 19.99 14.15 10.36
N SER A 116 18.80 13.58 10.44
CA SER A 116 17.54 14.21 10.07
C SER A 116 16.57 14.17 11.24
N PHE A 117 15.97 15.33 11.54
CA PHE A 117 14.84 15.42 12.47
C PHE A 117 13.53 15.28 11.67
N ILE A 118 12.65 14.44 12.15
CA ILE A 118 11.37 14.15 11.50
C ILE A 118 10.26 14.45 12.49
N HIS A 119 9.33 15.31 12.10
CA HIS A 119 8.08 15.49 12.81
C HIS A 119 6.93 15.13 11.87
N THR A 120 6.04 14.28 12.34
CA THR A 120 4.84 13.89 11.59
C THR A 120 3.62 14.13 12.47
N LEU A 121 2.68 14.91 11.96
CA LEU A 121 1.36 15.10 12.51
C LEU A 121 0.35 14.37 11.62
N ARG A 122 -0.43 13.46 12.22
CA ARG A 122 -1.49 12.75 11.53
C ARG A 122 -2.81 12.99 12.25
N PHE A 123 -3.82 13.39 11.50
CA PHE A 123 -5.19 13.52 11.98
C PHE A 123 -6.10 12.60 11.16
N ASP A 124 -6.81 11.72 11.84
CA ASP A 124 -7.79 10.82 11.27
C ASP A 124 -9.17 11.16 11.84
N ASN A 125 -10.19 11.22 11.00
CA ASN A 125 -11.58 11.41 11.40
C ASN A 125 -12.46 10.38 10.70
N TYR A 126 -13.30 9.72 11.47
CA TYR A 126 -14.17 8.67 10.99
C TYR A 126 -15.58 8.87 11.54
N ARG A 127 -16.56 8.70 10.69
CA ARG A 127 -17.97 8.66 11.06
C ARG A 127 -18.66 7.56 10.28
N ARG A 128 -19.41 6.73 10.98
CA ARG A 128 -20.27 5.74 10.38
C ARG A 128 -21.70 5.95 10.89
N ILE A 129 -22.66 5.87 9.99
CA ILE A 129 -24.09 5.88 10.30
C ILE A 129 -24.66 4.58 9.72
N TYR A 130 -25.34 3.83 10.58
CA TYR A 130 -26.20 2.76 10.14
C TYR A 130 -27.66 3.20 10.28
N GLN A 131 -28.34 3.28 9.15
CA GLN A 131 -29.71 3.74 9.06
C GLN A 131 -30.55 2.69 8.35
N ALA A 132 -31.65 2.29 8.97
CA ALA A 132 -32.61 1.36 8.39
C ALA A 132 -34.03 1.77 8.81
N TYR A 133 -34.95 1.61 7.86
CA TYR A 133 -36.38 1.86 8.02
C TYR A 133 -37.12 0.58 7.71
N ASP A 134 -38.29 0.40 8.28
CA ASP A 134 -39.18 -0.73 8.02
C ASP A 134 -38.51 -2.10 8.18
N THR A 135 -37.61 -2.22 9.15
CA THR A 135 -36.97 -3.48 9.48
C THR A 135 -38.03 -4.41 10.07
N PRO A 136 -38.12 -5.69 9.63
CA PRO A 136 -39.01 -6.66 10.26
C PRO A 136 -38.75 -6.73 11.77
N THR A 137 -39.81 -6.74 12.58
CA THR A 137 -39.74 -6.70 14.04
C THR A 137 -38.89 -7.82 14.63
N ASP A 138 -38.86 -8.96 13.96
CA ASP A 138 -38.16 -10.18 14.40
C ASP A 138 -36.79 -10.37 13.72
N PHE A 139 -36.31 -9.39 12.95
CA PHE A 139 -35.04 -9.52 12.23
C PHE A 139 -33.83 -9.52 13.17
N TYR A 140 -33.89 -8.75 14.25
CA TYR A 140 -32.85 -8.71 15.28
C TYR A 140 -33.28 -9.46 16.53
N ALA A 141 -32.34 -10.21 17.12
CA ALA A 141 -32.63 -10.95 18.35
C ALA A 141 -32.84 -10.04 19.58
N GLN A 142 -32.23 -8.84 19.54
CA GLN A 142 -32.25 -7.92 20.69
C GLN A 142 -32.63 -6.51 20.23
N ASN A 143 -33.31 -5.79 21.13
CA ASN A 143 -33.57 -4.35 21.05
C ASN A 143 -33.20 -3.70 22.38
N TYR A 144 -32.13 -2.94 22.40
CA TYR A 144 -31.58 -2.35 23.63
C TYR A 144 -32.19 -0.99 23.93
N PHE A 145 -32.53 -0.21 22.90
CA PHE A 145 -33.17 1.10 23.06
C PHE A 145 -33.88 1.54 21.79
N ASN A 146 -34.77 2.53 21.90
CA ASN A 146 -35.48 3.15 20.79
C ASN A 146 -35.03 4.60 20.57
N TYR A 147 -35.04 5.07 19.30
CA TYR A 147 -34.73 6.46 18.94
C TYR A 147 -35.89 7.44 19.06
N GLY A 148 -36.94 7.08 19.70
CA GLY A 148 -38.10 7.94 19.87
C GLY A 148 -39.15 7.25 20.73
N SER A 149 -40.45 7.47 20.45
CA SER A 149 -41.53 6.73 21.10
C SER A 149 -41.36 5.22 20.83
N ALA A 150 -41.93 4.39 21.72
CA ALA A 150 -41.85 2.92 21.65
C ALA A 150 -42.33 2.30 20.32
N ALA A 151 -43.04 3.08 19.49
CA ALA A 151 -43.51 2.67 18.17
C ALA A 151 -42.53 2.98 17.01
N ASN A 152 -41.38 3.59 17.29
CA ASN A 152 -40.41 3.94 16.22
C ASN A 152 -39.39 2.83 16.02
N ASP A 153 -39.58 2.04 14.98
CA ASP A 153 -38.70 0.95 14.56
C ASP A 153 -37.47 1.41 13.75
N SER A 154 -37.33 2.70 13.48
CA SER A 154 -36.17 3.22 12.76
C SER A 154 -34.86 3.02 13.54
N ILE A 155 -33.82 2.68 12.80
CA ILE A 155 -32.46 2.54 13.31
C ILE A 155 -31.64 3.73 12.84
N TYR A 156 -30.87 4.34 13.74
CA TYR A 156 -29.96 5.45 13.41
C TYR A 156 -28.68 5.39 14.26
N ASP A 157 -27.98 4.25 14.19
CA ASP A 157 -26.79 4.03 14.98
C ASP A 157 -25.60 4.80 14.39
N THR A 158 -25.03 5.70 15.18
CA THR A 158 -23.89 6.53 14.79
C THR A 158 -22.68 6.18 15.63
N THR A 159 -21.57 5.90 14.96
CA THR A 159 -20.24 5.75 15.58
C THR A 159 -19.31 6.80 15.01
N LYS A 160 -18.60 7.52 15.86
CA LYS A 160 -17.62 8.53 15.47
C LYS A 160 -16.33 8.30 16.22
N HIS A 161 -15.21 8.51 15.57
CA HIS A 161 -13.95 8.69 16.26
C HIS A 161 -13.03 9.61 15.48
N TRP A 162 -12.14 10.26 16.22
CA TRP A 162 -11.03 10.96 15.63
C TRP A 162 -9.74 10.62 16.40
N ALA A 163 -8.62 10.70 15.72
CA ALA A 163 -7.32 10.44 16.29
C ALA A 163 -6.32 11.52 15.85
N LEU A 164 -5.51 11.97 16.79
CA LEU A 164 -4.41 12.90 16.54
C LEU A 164 -3.11 12.24 17.01
N LYS A 165 -2.24 11.91 16.07
CA LYS A 165 -0.93 11.29 16.35
C LYS A 165 0.19 12.27 16.00
N ASN A 166 1.06 12.55 16.98
CA ASN A 166 2.30 13.29 16.83
C ASN A 166 3.46 12.33 16.96
N THR A 167 4.37 12.34 15.99
CA THR A 167 5.57 11.51 16.01
C THR A 167 6.79 12.39 15.82
N PHE A 168 7.74 12.32 16.74
CA PHE A 168 9.04 12.96 16.67
C PHE A 168 10.10 11.89 16.49
N GLY A 169 10.91 12.01 15.46
CA GLY A 169 11.94 11.05 15.12
C GLY A 169 13.28 11.70 14.83
N LEU A 170 14.31 10.96 15.17
CA LEU A 170 15.70 11.24 14.80
C LEU A 170 16.14 10.11 13.89
N ALA A 171 16.60 10.45 12.69
CA ALA A 171 17.14 9.50 11.74
C ALA A 171 18.61 9.77 11.45
N LEU A 172 19.41 8.74 11.54
CA LEU A 172 20.79 8.69 11.06
C LEU A 172 20.75 8.00 9.68
N LEU A 173 21.19 8.70 8.66
CA LEU A 173 21.12 8.23 7.28
C LEU A 173 22.12 7.09 7.02
N GLU A 174 21.85 6.26 6.02
CA GLU A 174 22.77 5.21 5.60
C GLU A 174 24.15 5.78 5.26
N GLY A 175 25.21 5.16 5.81
CA GLY A 175 26.58 5.62 5.60
C GLY A 175 27.07 6.69 6.59
N PHE A 176 26.28 7.03 7.62
CA PHE A 176 26.72 7.93 8.69
C PHE A 176 27.99 7.44 9.40
N ASN A 177 28.26 6.14 9.36
CA ASN A 177 29.47 5.54 9.88
C ASN A 177 30.06 4.56 8.85
N LYS A 178 31.40 4.53 8.73
CA LYS A 178 32.10 3.58 7.86
C LYS A 178 31.80 2.11 8.22
N TRP A 179 31.45 1.83 9.46
CA TRP A 179 31.16 0.51 9.99
C TRP A 179 29.68 0.11 9.85
N ALA A 180 28.76 1.06 10.01
CA ALA A 180 27.32 0.83 9.88
C ALA A 180 26.82 1.32 8.52
N LYS A 181 26.75 0.43 7.56
CA LYS A 181 26.16 0.69 6.24
C LYS A 181 24.63 0.65 6.28
N ALA A 182 24.04 1.04 7.40
CA ALA A 182 22.59 1.03 7.64
C ALA A 182 22.16 2.39 8.18
N GLY A 183 20.96 2.82 7.82
CA GLY A 183 20.28 3.93 8.45
C GLY A 183 19.61 3.49 9.75
N LEU A 184 19.65 4.34 10.77
CA LEU A 184 18.97 4.11 12.04
C LEU A 184 17.99 5.25 12.28
N LYS A 185 16.76 4.90 12.68
CA LYS A 185 15.74 5.86 13.11
C LYS A 185 15.25 5.48 14.50
N ALA A 186 15.17 6.45 15.38
CA ALA A 186 14.47 6.32 16.65
C ALA A 186 13.34 7.33 16.69
N PHE A 187 12.21 6.99 17.30
CA PHE A 187 11.07 7.89 17.39
C PHE A 187 10.26 7.68 18.67
N VAL A 188 9.56 8.73 19.02
CA VAL A 188 8.56 8.75 20.08
C VAL A 188 7.26 9.26 19.46
N SER A 189 6.13 8.61 19.79
CA SER A 189 4.82 9.05 19.34
C SER A 189 3.88 9.25 20.50
N TYR A 190 3.05 10.29 20.41
CA TYR A 190 1.90 10.51 21.27
C TYR A 190 0.65 10.50 20.42
N GLU A 191 -0.34 9.69 20.82
CA GLU A 191 -1.62 9.55 20.13
C GLU A 191 -2.78 9.80 21.08
N LEU A 192 -3.66 10.74 20.71
CA LEU A 192 -4.93 11.00 21.35
C LEU A 192 -6.04 10.46 20.44
N ARG A 193 -6.91 9.61 21.00
CA ARG A 193 -8.07 9.07 20.31
C ARG A 193 -9.34 9.39 21.10
N HIS A 194 -10.34 9.85 20.38
CA HIS A 194 -11.64 10.19 20.92
C HIS A 194 -12.71 9.38 20.21
N TYR A 195 -13.54 8.68 20.98
CA TYR A 195 -14.63 7.86 20.47
C TYR A 195 -15.96 8.40 20.98
N THR A 196 -16.97 8.33 20.12
CA THR A 196 -18.33 8.73 20.44
C THR A 196 -19.31 7.66 19.97
N LEU A 197 -20.13 7.19 20.88
CA LEU A 197 -21.17 6.18 20.65
C LEU A 197 -22.51 6.69 21.21
N PRO A 198 -23.65 6.13 20.78
CA PRO A 198 -24.95 6.41 21.36
C PRO A 198 -24.97 6.12 22.87
N SER A 199 -25.74 6.90 23.59
CA SER A 199 -26.07 6.67 24.98
C SER A 199 -27.56 6.39 25.13
N MET A 200 -27.93 5.64 26.17
CA MET A 200 -29.31 5.30 26.46
C MET A 200 -29.64 5.56 27.94
N ALA A 201 -30.90 5.82 28.21
CA ALA A 201 -31.44 5.89 29.58
C ALA A 201 -32.80 5.21 29.63
N THR A 202 -33.10 4.56 30.76
CA THR A 202 -34.41 3.97 31.01
C THR A 202 -35.22 4.98 31.82
N PRO A 203 -36.27 5.61 31.24
CA PRO A 203 -37.13 6.51 31.99
C PRO A 203 -37.80 5.80 33.18
N SER A 204 -38.06 6.53 34.23
CA SER A 204 -38.74 5.98 35.43
C SER A 204 -40.10 5.38 35.06
N GLY A 205 -40.29 4.10 35.39
CA GLY A 205 -41.52 3.36 35.08
C GLY A 205 -41.60 2.80 33.62
N ALA A 206 -40.57 3.00 32.81
CA ALA A 206 -40.50 2.43 31.45
C ALA A 206 -39.81 1.05 31.47
N THR A 207 -40.27 0.17 30.60
CA THR A 207 -39.67 -1.16 30.37
C THR A 207 -38.63 -1.15 29.26
N VAL A 208 -38.54 -0.07 28.46
CA VAL A 208 -37.66 0.09 27.34
C VAL A 208 -36.78 1.33 27.50
N SER A 209 -35.50 1.18 27.27
CA SER A 209 -34.56 2.30 27.23
C SER A 209 -34.79 3.16 26.00
N LEU A 210 -34.52 4.45 26.13
CA LEU A 210 -34.54 5.41 25.02
C LEU A 210 -33.17 5.96 24.78
N TYR A 211 -32.92 6.36 23.53
CA TYR A 211 -31.73 7.12 23.18
C TYR A 211 -31.64 8.40 23.99
N ASN A 212 -30.51 8.62 24.66
CA ASN A 212 -30.28 9.75 25.55
C ASN A 212 -28.96 10.49 25.21
N GLY A 213 -28.76 10.80 23.94
CA GLY A 213 -27.58 11.52 23.50
C GLY A 213 -26.36 10.62 23.17
N GLU A 214 -25.20 11.17 23.40
CA GLU A 214 -23.92 10.50 23.04
C GLU A 214 -23.05 10.38 24.31
N GLN A 215 -22.30 9.29 24.38
CA GLN A 215 -21.24 9.09 25.36
C GLN A 215 -19.88 9.01 24.68
N THR A 216 -18.84 9.42 25.39
CA THR A 216 -17.51 9.59 24.81
C THR A 216 -16.43 8.91 25.63
N TRP A 217 -15.37 8.47 24.94
CA TRP A 217 -14.16 7.91 25.52
C TRP A 217 -12.94 8.59 24.97
N ASN A 218 -12.00 8.91 25.85
CA ASN A 218 -10.70 9.45 25.48
C ASN A 218 -9.62 8.43 25.81
N GLN A 219 -8.73 8.18 24.87
CA GLN A 219 -7.58 7.31 25.03
C GLN A 219 -6.32 8.06 24.67
N HIS A 220 -5.33 7.96 25.53
CA HIS A 220 -4.02 8.59 25.36
C HIS A 220 -2.98 7.49 25.34
N ASP A 221 -2.10 7.50 24.32
CA ASP A 221 -1.08 6.48 24.17
C ASP A 221 0.27 7.10 23.86
N VAL A 222 1.30 6.56 24.47
CA VAL A 222 2.69 6.92 24.18
C VAL A 222 3.41 5.67 23.70
N SER A 223 4.06 5.78 22.55
CA SER A 223 4.90 4.72 22.01
C SER A 223 6.32 5.20 21.75
N VAL A 224 7.25 4.28 21.83
CA VAL A 224 8.65 4.45 21.44
C VAL A 224 9.01 3.40 20.43
N GLY A 225 9.84 3.76 19.46
CA GLY A 225 10.23 2.79 18.43
C GLY A 225 11.54 3.15 17.74
N GLY A 226 12.00 2.19 16.97
CA GLY A 226 13.20 2.31 16.17
C GLY A 226 13.08 1.55 14.87
N GLN A 227 13.89 1.93 13.89
CA GLN A 227 13.98 1.29 12.59
C GLN A 227 15.43 1.21 12.16
N LEU A 228 15.84 0.06 11.70
CA LEU A 228 17.13 -0.20 11.10
C LEU A 228 16.92 -0.52 9.62
N LEU A 229 17.50 0.29 8.74
CA LEU A 229 17.22 0.25 7.31
C LEU A 229 18.53 0.18 6.51
N LYS A 230 18.59 -0.74 5.54
CA LYS A 230 19.65 -0.78 4.54
C LYS A 230 19.04 -0.92 3.15
N THR A 231 19.09 0.17 2.37
CA THR A 231 18.60 0.21 0.99
C THR A 231 19.72 0.29 -0.04
N GLN A 232 20.93 0.66 0.40
CA GLN A 232 22.07 0.77 -0.48
C GLN A 232 22.72 -0.59 -0.75
N GLY A 233 23.16 -0.76 -2.00
CA GLY A 233 23.79 -2.00 -2.45
C GLY A 233 23.03 -2.61 -3.62
N LYS A 234 23.55 -3.72 -4.16
CA LYS A 234 22.94 -4.42 -5.30
C LYS A 234 22.35 -5.77 -4.90
N THR A 235 22.72 -6.29 -3.75
CA THR A 235 22.51 -7.70 -3.43
C THR A 235 21.57 -7.91 -2.25
N PHE A 236 21.78 -7.17 -1.17
CA PHE A 236 21.06 -7.42 0.07
C PHE A 236 20.56 -6.13 0.71
N HIS A 237 19.25 -6.04 0.90
CA HIS A 237 18.56 -4.95 1.58
C HIS A 237 17.75 -5.51 2.74
N TYR A 238 17.55 -4.71 3.76
CA TYR A 238 16.68 -5.05 4.88
C TYR A 238 16.08 -3.81 5.52
N ASP A 239 14.93 -4.02 6.14
CA ASP A 239 14.20 -3.06 6.96
C ASP A 239 13.67 -3.80 8.18
N VAL A 240 14.08 -3.38 9.36
CA VAL A 240 13.60 -3.92 10.62
C VAL A 240 13.13 -2.77 11.48
N SER A 241 11.89 -2.81 11.92
CA SER A 241 11.30 -1.81 12.81
C SER A 241 10.68 -2.46 14.03
N ALA A 242 10.73 -1.74 15.15
CA ALA A 242 10.07 -2.13 16.38
C ALA A 242 9.42 -0.90 17.02
N GLU A 243 8.19 -1.05 17.50
CA GLU A 243 7.43 -0.04 18.26
C GLU A 243 6.80 -0.70 19.47
N ALA A 244 6.93 -0.05 20.64
CA ALA A 244 6.33 -0.50 21.89
C ALA A 244 5.55 0.64 22.53
N TRP A 245 4.33 0.34 22.98
CA TRP A 245 3.48 1.27 23.71
C TRP A 245 3.79 1.20 25.19
N VAL A 246 4.40 2.26 25.69
CA VAL A 246 4.93 2.33 27.05
C VAL A 246 3.93 2.89 28.06
N ALA A 247 2.93 3.63 27.58
CA ALA A 247 1.89 4.20 28.45
C ALA A 247 0.57 4.37 27.70
N GLY A 248 -0.52 4.40 28.45
CA GLY A 248 -1.86 4.64 27.96
C GLY A 248 -2.70 3.38 27.82
N SER A 249 -3.79 3.46 27.06
CA SER A 249 -4.75 2.37 26.83
C SER A 249 -4.14 1.19 26.06
N ARG A 250 -3.08 1.43 25.30
CA ARG A 250 -2.34 0.42 24.54
C ARG A 250 -1.04 -0.04 25.23
N ALA A 251 -0.82 0.32 26.50
CA ALA A 251 0.39 -0.07 27.21
C ALA A 251 0.64 -1.60 27.13
N GLY A 252 1.87 -1.99 26.89
CA GLY A 252 2.26 -3.40 26.71
C GLY A 252 2.05 -3.98 25.30
N GLN A 253 1.55 -3.18 24.35
CA GLN A 253 1.57 -3.59 22.94
C GLN A 253 2.97 -3.47 22.37
N VAL A 254 3.29 -4.37 21.45
CA VAL A 254 4.59 -4.43 20.78
C VAL A 254 4.37 -4.84 19.33
N HIS A 255 4.93 -4.08 18.40
CA HIS A 255 5.01 -4.44 17.00
C HIS A 255 6.48 -4.56 16.60
N VAL A 256 6.83 -5.65 15.97
CA VAL A 256 8.14 -5.85 15.35
C VAL A 256 7.91 -6.31 13.93
N ASP A 257 8.46 -5.60 12.98
CA ASP A 257 8.37 -5.89 11.56
C ASP A 257 9.78 -6.05 10.99
N GLY A 258 9.97 -7.03 10.13
CA GLY A 258 11.22 -7.28 9.45
C GLY A 258 10.99 -7.66 8.00
N HIS A 259 11.72 -7.04 7.12
CA HIS A 259 11.78 -7.38 5.70
C HIS A 259 13.24 -7.49 5.27
N ALA A 260 13.56 -8.50 4.48
CA ALA A 260 14.87 -8.64 3.87
C ALA A 260 14.72 -9.17 2.45
N ASP A 261 15.49 -8.61 1.52
CA ASP A 261 15.56 -9.10 0.15
C ASP A 261 17.00 -9.34 -0.30
N LEU A 262 17.18 -10.40 -1.07
CA LEU A 262 18.43 -10.83 -1.64
C LEU A 262 18.27 -11.02 -3.13
N GLY A 263 18.98 -10.22 -3.93
CA GLY A 263 19.01 -10.34 -5.38
C GLY A 263 20.35 -10.83 -5.88
N PHE A 264 20.37 -11.90 -6.70
CA PHE A 264 21.60 -12.41 -7.28
C PHE A 264 21.35 -13.01 -8.68
N PRO A 265 22.35 -13.00 -9.56
CA PRO A 265 22.26 -13.65 -10.87
C PRO A 265 22.41 -15.16 -10.71
N LEU A 266 21.52 -15.94 -11.35
CA LEU A 266 21.58 -17.39 -11.41
C LEU A 266 21.11 -17.87 -12.79
N LEU A 267 21.90 -18.71 -13.47
CA LEU A 267 21.59 -19.32 -14.77
C LEU A 267 21.12 -18.33 -15.85
N GLY A 268 21.70 -17.12 -15.84
CA GLY A 268 21.35 -16.05 -16.81
C GLY A 268 20.02 -15.34 -16.51
N ASP A 269 19.47 -15.52 -15.33
CA ASP A 269 18.32 -14.77 -14.79
C ASP A 269 18.70 -14.06 -13.49
N THR A 270 17.85 -13.14 -13.04
CA THR A 270 17.93 -12.52 -11.72
C THR A 270 16.94 -13.20 -10.79
N VAL A 271 17.48 -13.90 -9.80
CA VAL A 271 16.72 -14.48 -8.71
C VAL A 271 16.57 -13.44 -7.61
N GLN A 272 15.36 -13.26 -7.12
CA GLN A 272 15.09 -12.49 -5.91
C GLN A 272 14.48 -13.41 -4.86
N LEU A 273 15.09 -13.42 -3.68
CA LEU A 273 14.55 -14.02 -2.48
C LEU A 273 14.17 -12.88 -1.54
N ALA A 274 12.96 -12.90 -1.02
CA ALA A 274 12.55 -11.97 0.01
C ALA A 274 11.92 -12.72 1.17
N ALA A 275 12.16 -12.22 2.36
CA ALA A 275 11.53 -12.72 3.58
C ALA A 275 10.91 -11.54 4.33
N THR A 276 9.67 -11.71 4.74
CA THR A 276 8.98 -10.76 5.61
C THR A 276 8.52 -11.50 6.85
N ALA A 277 8.84 -10.97 8.01
CA ALA A 277 8.38 -11.51 9.28
C ALA A 277 7.82 -10.39 10.15
N PHE A 278 6.77 -10.66 10.88
CA PHE A 278 6.33 -9.75 11.91
C PHE A 278 5.83 -10.48 13.16
N PHE A 279 5.89 -9.76 14.25
CA PHE A 279 5.30 -10.12 15.53
C PHE A 279 4.54 -8.90 16.06
N HIS A 280 3.22 -9.00 16.11
CA HIS A 280 2.35 -7.96 16.64
C HIS A 280 1.59 -8.48 17.85
N ARG A 281 1.76 -7.81 18.97
CA ARG A 281 0.93 -7.95 20.16
C ARG A 281 0.11 -6.67 20.30
N SER A 282 -1.20 -6.75 20.08
CA SER A 282 -2.10 -5.59 19.98
C SER A 282 -3.36 -5.80 20.81
N ALA A 283 -3.93 -4.75 21.36
CA ALA A 283 -5.31 -4.80 21.84
C ALA A 283 -6.27 -4.93 20.65
N PRO A 284 -7.37 -5.67 20.78
CA PRO A 284 -8.45 -5.64 19.79
C PRO A 284 -8.96 -4.22 19.55
N SER A 285 -9.66 -4.03 18.43
CA SER A 285 -10.28 -2.75 18.10
C SER A 285 -11.18 -2.25 19.24
N PHE A 286 -11.21 -0.93 19.50
CA PHE A 286 -12.11 -0.31 20.45
C PHE A 286 -13.55 -0.79 20.28
N TYR A 287 -14.02 -0.87 19.03
CA TYR A 287 -15.41 -1.30 18.74
C TYR A 287 -15.67 -2.79 18.96
N MET A 288 -14.66 -3.63 19.13
CA MET A 288 -14.82 -5.00 19.62
C MET A 288 -14.90 -5.06 21.14
N GLY A 289 -14.22 -4.12 21.82
CA GLY A 289 -14.34 -3.94 23.26
C GLY A 289 -15.69 -3.32 23.65
N GLN A 290 -16.02 -2.20 23.03
CA GLN A 290 -17.20 -1.41 23.37
C GLN A 290 -17.99 -1.01 22.12
N TYR A 291 -19.28 -1.29 22.14
CA TYR A 291 -20.21 -0.89 21.10
C TYR A 291 -21.62 -0.73 21.67
N PHE A 292 -22.27 0.37 21.31
CA PHE A 292 -23.62 0.70 21.75
C PHE A 292 -24.45 1.10 20.53
N GLY A 293 -25.34 0.21 20.11
CA GLY A 293 -26.29 0.40 19.03
C GLY A 293 -27.65 -0.16 19.41
N LYS A 294 -28.68 0.16 18.64
CA LYS A 294 -30.04 -0.24 18.93
C LYS A 294 -30.21 -1.76 19.10
N HIS A 295 -29.56 -2.53 18.25
CA HIS A 295 -29.71 -3.99 18.17
C HIS A 295 -28.44 -4.77 18.53
N TYR A 296 -27.30 -4.10 18.65
CA TYR A 296 -26.03 -4.69 18.99
C TYR A 296 -25.37 -3.89 20.09
N MET A 297 -25.07 -4.56 21.20
CA MET A 297 -24.46 -3.91 22.35
C MET A 297 -23.52 -4.88 23.05
N TRP A 298 -22.33 -4.40 23.37
CA TRP A 298 -21.38 -5.10 24.22
C TRP A 298 -20.40 -4.14 24.90
N ASP A 299 -19.92 -4.57 26.04
CA ASP A 299 -18.82 -3.98 26.79
C ASP A 299 -17.95 -5.14 27.30
N ASN A 300 -16.91 -5.46 26.55
CA ASN A 300 -16.08 -6.64 26.73
C ASN A 300 -14.69 -6.27 27.23
N ASN A 301 -14.18 -7.03 28.18
CA ASN A 301 -12.78 -6.98 28.58
C ASN A 301 -11.99 -8.05 27.81
N LEU A 302 -11.42 -7.66 26.67
CA LEU A 302 -10.72 -8.55 25.75
C LEU A 302 -9.22 -8.56 26.03
N GLY A 303 -8.63 -9.76 25.96
CA GLY A 303 -7.18 -9.92 26.03
C GLY A 303 -6.47 -9.41 24.77
N GLN A 304 -5.18 -9.09 24.90
CA GLN A 304 -4.37 -8.71 23.74
C GLN A 304 -4.20 -9.89 22.78
N GLU A 305 -4.33 -9.60 21.50
CA GLU A 305 -4.09 -10.53 20.42
C GLU A 305 -2.60 -10.60 20.09
N ILE A 306 -2.13 -11.77 19.67
CA ILE A 306 -0.79 -11.95 19.12
C ILE A 306 -0.95 -12.48 17.71
N HIS A 307 -0.40 -11.76 16.74
CA HIS A 307 -0.30 -12.19 15.36
C HIS A 307 1.16 -12.22 14.94
N SER A 308 1.63 -13.39 14.56
CA SER A 308 2.98 -13.59 14.02
C SER A 308 2.88 -14.16 12.62
N ARG A 309 3.69 -13.65 11.71
CA ARG A 309 3.77 -14.14 10.32
C ARG A 309 5.21 -14.29 9.89
N LEU A 310 5.45 -15.34 9.12
CA LEU A 310 6.65 -15.52 8.33
C LEU A 310 6.22 -15.73 6.87
N LEU A 311 6.69 -14.88 5.96
CA LEU A 311 6.43 -14.95 4.53
C LEU A 311 7.74 -15.02 3.77
N GLY A 312 7.95 -16.08 3.00
CA GLY A 312 9.03 -16.20 2.03
C GLY A 312 8.51 -15.93 0.62
N GLU A 313 9.27 -15.18 -0.16
CA GLU A 313 9.00 -14.93 -1.58
C GLU A 313 10.22 -15.34 -2.40
N PHE A 314 9.99 -16.14 -3.43
CA PHE A 314 10.94 -16.49 -4.47
C PHE A 314 10.45 -15.97 -5.80
N SER A 315 11.27 -15.22 -6.51
CA SER A 315 10.88 -14.58 -7.77
C SER A 315 11.96 -14.75 -8.84
N LEU A 316 11.54 -15.19 -10.02
CA LEU A 316 12.34 -15.30 -11.24
C LEU A 316 11.84 -14.29 -12.27
N LYS A 317 12.70 -13.33 -12.65
CA LYS A 317 12.30 -12.22 -13.49
C LYS A 317 12.05 -12.66 -14.94
N LYS A 318 12.91 -13.52 -15.49
CA LYS A 318 12.84 -13.96 -16.90
C LYS A 318 11.62 -14.83 -17.17
N THR A 319 11.34 -15.78 -16.27
CA THR A 319 10.18 -16.67 -16.37
C THR A 319 8.89 -16.03 -15.85
N ARG A 320 8.98 -14.85 -15.20
CA ARG A 320 7.86 -14.15 -14.56
C ARG A 320 7.12 -15.03 -13.54
N THR A 321 7.89 -15.83 -12.83
CA THR A 321 7.40 -16.73 -11.80
C THR A 321 7.62 -16.12 -10.44
N LYS A 322 6.61 -16.12 -9.59
CA LYS A 322 6.70 -15.68 -8.20
C LYS A 322 6.00 -16.71 -7.32
N LEU A 323 6.73 -17.27 -6.37
CA LEU A 323 6.21 -18.19 -5.37
C LEU A 323 6.29 -17.52 -3.99
N ARG A 324 5.17 -17.51 -3.29
CA ARG A 324 5.07 -17.02 -1.91
C ARG A 324 4.60 -18.15 -1.00
N VAL A 325 5.25 -18.28 0.13
CA VAL A 325 4.83 -19.21 1.18
C VAL A 325 4.77 -18.45 2.49
N GLY A 326 3.57 -18.37 3.06
CA GLY A 326 3.30 -17.67 4.29
C GLY A 326 2.78 -18.60 5.38
N TYR A 327 3.22 -18.40 6.60
CA TYR A 327 2.72 -19.07 7.78
C TYR A 327 2.38 -18.04 8.86
N ASP A 328 1.13 -18.02 9.25
CA ASP A 328 0.58 -17.14 10.28
C ASP A 328 0.24 -17.93 11.52
N VAL A 329 0.47 -17.32 12.68
CA VAL A 329 -0.02 -17.80 13.99
C VAL A 329 -0.76 -16.67 14.68
N LEU A 330 -2.03 -16.91 14.98
CA LEU A 330 -2.89 -15.98 15.71
C LEU A 330 -3.23 -16.55 17.07
N LYS A 331 -3.01 -15.78 18.14
CA LYS A 331 -3.36 -16.15 19.52
C LYS A 331 -4.33 -15.11 20.08
N ASN A 332 -5.32 -15.55 20.81
CA ASN A 332 -6.42 -14.71 21.29
C ASN A 332 -7.14 -13.95 20.15
N TYR A 333 -7.26 -14.60 18.99
CA TYR A 333 -7.91 -13.97 17.83
C TYR A 333 -9.34 -13.57 18.15
N THR A 334 -9.66 -12.29 17.98
CA THR A 334 -10.99 -11.73 18.24
C THR A 334 -11.80 -11.65 16.95
N TYR A 335 -13.02 -12.09 16.98
CA TYR A 335 -13.91 -12.12 15.83
C TYR A 335 -15.36 -11.88 16.24
N PHE A 336 -16.19 -11.52 15.28
CA PHE A 336 -17.63 -11.47 15.44
C PHE A 336 -18.22 -12.85 15.13
N GLY A 337 -18.94 -13.43 16.06
CA GLY A 337 -19.75 -14.62 15.87
C GLY A 337 -21.21 -14.24 15.69
N ILE A 338 -21.84 -14.74 14.63
CA ILE A 338 -23.26 -14.52 14.36
C ILE A 338 -24.02 -15.83 14.54
N GLN A 339 -25.05 -15.78 15.38
CA GLN A 339 -26.01 -16.85 15.58
C GLN A 339 -27.31 -16.45 14.90
N ASN A 340 -27.71 -17.24 13.91
CA ASN A 340 -28.92 -17.01 13.17
C ASN A 340 -29.92 -18.13 13.49
N ASP A 341 -30.88 -17.83 14.32
CA ASP A 341 -31.97 -18.76 14.62
C ASP A 341 -33.05 -18.66 13.52
N ARG A 342 -33.34 -19.77 12.88
CA ARG A 342 -34.43 -19.84 11.91
C ARG A 342 -35.69 -20.23 12.67
N VAL A 343 -36.68 -19.34 12.70
CA VAL A 343 -38.01 -19.64 13.22
C VAL A 343 -38.91 -20.02 12.04
N GLN A 344 -39.44 -21.23 12.07
CA GLN A 344 -40.44 -21.67 11.10
C GLN A 344 -41.81 -21.08 11.48
N SER A 345 -42.41 -20.31 10.59
CA SER A 345 -43.78 -19.81 10.73
C SER A 345 -44.65 -20.43 9.67
N GLY A 346 -45.40 -21.51 10.01
CA GLY A 346 -46.17 -22.30 9.08
C GLY A 346 -45.27 -23.01 8.06
N ASP A 347 -45.66 -22.98 6.79
CA ASP A 347 -44.88 -23.56 5.68
C ASP A 347 -43.76 -22.65 5.17
N ASN A 348 -43.60 -21.44 5.72
CA ASN A 348 -42.63 -20.47 5.31
C ASN A 348 -41.52 -20.31 6.37
N TYR A 349 -40.27 -20.31 5.94
CA TYR A 349 -39.14 -19.90 6.78
C TYR A 349 -39.09 -18.36 6.83
N LEU A 350 -39.63 -17.75 7.88
CA LEU A 350 -39.89 -16.33 7.86
C LEU A 350 -38.93 -15.46 8.67
N VAL A 351 -38.20 -16.01 9.62
CA VAL A 351 -37.44 -15.12 10.48
C VAL A 351 -36.07 -15.68 10.80
N GLN A 352 -35.08 -14.85 10.54
CA GLN A 352 -33.72 -15.07 10.93
C GLN A 352 -33.41 -14.04 12.02
N HIS A 353 -33.37 -14.50 13.27
CA HIS A 353 -32.94 -13.65 14.39
C HIS A 353 -31.44 -13.49 14.36
N ASN A 354 -30.97 -12.30 14.03
CA ASN A 354 -29.55 -11.99 14.02
C ASN A 354 -29.06 -11.65 15.42
N ASN A 355 -28.33 -12.57 16.03
CA ASN A 355 -27.67 -12.38 17.32
C ASN A 355 -26.16 -12.34 17.08
N LEU A 356 -25.55 -11.20 17.35
CA LEU A 356 -24.14 -10.93 17.15
C LEU A 356 -23.40 -10.82 18.47
N ASN A 357 -22.30 -11.54 18.60
CA ASN A 357 -21.44 -11.49 19.77
C ASN A 357 -19.98 -11.33 19.37
N VAL A 358 -19.19 -10.64 20.18
CA VAL A 358 -17.74 -10.63 20.07
C VAL A 358 -17.19 -11.87 20.75
N ARG A 359 -16.35 -12.60 20.06
CA ARG A 359 -15.69 -13.82 20.54
C ARG A 359 -14.18 -13.64 20.51
N GLN A 360 -13.49 -14.34 21.41
CA GLN A 360 -12.04 -14.43 21.40
C GLN A 360 -11.60 -15.90 21.47
N SER A 361 -10.74 -16.33 20.55
CA SER A 361 -10.31 -17.72 20.49
C SER A 361 -9.41 -18.08 21.67
N GLY A 362 -9.80 -19.08 22.43
CA GLY A 362 -9.02 -19.57 23.58
C GLY A 362 -7.77 -20.37 23.22
N SER A 363 -7.55 -20.69 21.93
CA SER A 363 -6.40 -21.47 21.47
C SER A 363 -5.82 -20.88 20.19
N PRO A 364 -4.52 -21.06 19.94
CA PRO A 364 -3.87 -20.54 18.74
C PRO A 364 -4.47 -21.10 17.46
N ILE A 365 -4.51 -20.25 16.42
CA ILE A 365 -4.91 -20.58 15.06
C ILE A 365 -3.69 -20.44 14.18
N SER A 366 -3.42 -21.43 13.33
CA SER A 366 -2.39 -21.33 12.30
C SER A 366 -3.02 -21.30 10.92
N LEU A 367 -2.42 -20.50 10.03
CA LEU A 367 -2.82 -20.40 8.63
C LEU A 367 -1.60 -20.57 7.73
N LEU A 368 -1.60 -21.61 6.91
CA LEU A 368 -0.63 -21.80 5.83
C LEU A 368 -1.20 -21.22 4.54
N THR A 369 -0.41 -20.42 3.85
CA THR A 369 -0.74 -19.86 2.53
C THR A 369 0.39 -20.13 1.56
N VAL A 370 0.08 -20.74 0.40
CA VAL A 370 1.01 -20.90 -0.71
C VAL A 370 0.42 -20.23 -1.93
N GLN A 371 1.13 -19.29 -2.51
CA GLN A 371 0.67 -18.56 -3.70
C GLN A 371 1.70 -18.66 -4.82
N LEU A 372 1.26 -19.11 -5.98
CA LEU A 372 2.02 -19.12 -7.22
C LEU A 372 1.45 -18.07 -8.18
N GLN A 373 2.28 -17.13 -8.57
CA GLN A 373 2.00 -16.23 -9.69
C GLN A 373 2.87 -16.65 -10.87
N GLN A 374 2.23 -16.87 -12.01
CA GLN A 374 2.91 -17.26 -13.24
C GLN A 374 2.31 -16.54 -14.43
N ASP A 375 3.14 -15.77 -15.11
CA ASP A 375 2.75 -15.06 -16.33
C ASP A 375 3.43 -15.70 -17.54
N PHE A 376 2.65 -16.02 -18.55
CA PHE A 376 3.12 -16.51 -19.86
C PHE A 376 2.91 -15.42 -20.90
N ARG A 377 3.89 -15.24 -21.78
CA ARG A 377 3.78 -14.35 -22.93
C ARG A 377 4.32 -15.01 -24.19
N LEU A 378 3.45 -15.14 -25.18
CA LEU A 378 3.79 -15.70 -26.48
C LEU A 378 3.32 -14.75 -27.60
N GLY A 379 4.21 -13.92 -28.10
CA GLY A 379 3.87 -12.90 -29.07
C GLY A 379 2.84 -11.90 -28.53
N ILE A 380 1.66 -11.87 -29.13
CA ILE A 380 0.55 -11.03 -28.71
C ILE A 380 -0.26 -11.64 -27.55
N PHE A 381 -0.15 -12.96 -27.32
CA PHE A 381 -0.86 -13.66 -26.28
C PHE A 381 -0.21 -13.48 -24.93
N ASN A 382 -1.00 -13.12 -23.93
CA ASN A 382 -0.59 -12.98 -22.53
C ASN A 382 -1.55 -13.77 -21.66
N TRP A 383 -0.98 -14.54 -20.74
CA TRP A 383 -1.77 -15.34 -19.79
C TRP A 383 -1.17 -15.18 -18.40
N GLN A 384 -1.90 -14.51 -17.53
CA GLN A 384 -1.52 -14.19 -16.16
C GLN A 384 -2.30 -15.07 -15.20
N ASN A 385 -1.63 -15.71 -14.25
CA ASN A 385 -2.24 -16.60 -13.30
C ASN A 385 -1.77 -16.30 -11.90
N VAL A 386 -2.69 -16.31 -10.94
CA VAL A 386 -2.42 -16.30 -9.51
C VAL A 386 -3.21 -17.44 -8.88
N LEU A 387 -2.49 -18.42 -8.37
CA LEU A 387 -3.06 -19.60 -7.72
C LEU A 387 -2.69 -19.54 -6.24
N THR A 388 -3.66 -19.71 -5.37
CA THR A 388 -3.44 -19.63 -3.91
C THR A 388 -4.06 -20.87 -3.24
N LEU A 389 -3.26 -21.55 -2.45
CA LEU A 389 -3.68 -22.61 -1.53
C LEU A 389 -3.61 -22.10 -0.11
N GLN A 390 -4.67 -22.31 0.67
CA GLN A 390 -4.75 -21.89 2.06
C GLN A 390 -5.30 -23.01 2.94
N LYS A 391 -4.75 -23.13 4.15
CA LYS A 391 -5.23 -24.08 5.15
C LYS A 391 -5.19 -23.46 6.52
N SER A 392 -6.37 -23.26 7.12
CA SER A 392 -6.53 -22.87 8.52
C SER A 392 -6.55 -24.10 9.41
N SER A 393 -5.94 -24.01 10.59
CA SER A 393 -6.05 -25.05 11.62
C SER A 393 -7.41 -25.06 12.31
N LYS A 394 -8.20 -23.97 12.17
CA LYS A 394 -9.55 -23.80 12.72
C LYS A 394 -10.44 -23.13 11.70
N GLU A 395 -11.04 -23.93 10.85
CA GLU A 395 -11.91 -23.45 9.77
C GLU A 395 -13.26 -22.93 10.29
N ASP A 396 -13.64 -23.28 11.50
CA ASP A 396 -14.82 -22.78 12.21
C ASP A 396 -14.68 -21.34 12.71
N ILE A 397 -13.45 -20.88 12.97
CA ILE A 397 -13.15 -19.53 13.47
C ILE A 397 -12.50 -18.65 12.38
N LEU A 398 -11.61 -19.25 11.59
CA LEU A 398 -10.94 -18.56 10.47
C LEU A 398 -11.23 -19.36 9.18
N PRO A 399 -12.45 -19.27 8.64
CA PRO A 399 -12.82 -19.95 7.41
C PRO A 399 -12.13 -19.31 6.21
N VAL A 400 -11.43 -20.12 5.44
CA VAL A 400 -10.78 -19.70 4.20
C VAL A 400 -11.03 -20.74 3.11
N PRO A 401 -11.23 -20.33 1.85
CA PRO A 401 -11.29 -21.29 0.76
C PRO A 401 -9.93 -21.97 0.59
N THR A 402 -9.93 -23.30 0.47
CA THR A 402 -8.69 -24.08 0.34
C THR A 402 -7.90 -23.71 -0.92
N PHE A 403 -8.61 -23.43 -2.02
CA PHE A 403 -8.00 -23.04 -3.29
C PHE A 403 -8.68 -21.81 -3.87
N ASN A 404 -7.86 -20.85 -4.32
CA ASN A 404 -8.29 -19.68 -5.08
C ASN A 404 -7.48 -19.61 -6.37
N ALA A 405 -8.13 -19.27 -7.46
CA ALA A 405 -7.49 -19.04 -8.75
C ALA A 405 -7.99 -17.74 -9.36
N TYR A 406 -7.06 -16.93 -9.82
CA TYR A 406 -7.29 -15.84 -10.75
C TYR A 406 -6.52 -16.13 -12.03
N SER A 407 -7.20 -16.04 -13.17
CA SER A 407 -6.60 -16.23 -14.48
C SER A 407 -7.07 -15.14 -15.43
N ASN A 408 -6.15 -14.54 -16.16
CA ASN A 408 -6.42 -13.50 -17.14
C ASN A 408 -5.72 -13.83 -18.45
N LEU A 409 -6.51 -14.16 -19.47
CA LEU A 409 -6.02 -14.46 -20.82
C LEU A 409 -6.40 -13.30 -21.73
N PHE A 410 -5.40 -12.65 -22.34
CA PHE A 410 -5.64 -11.52 -23.24
C PHE A 410 -4.66 -11.46 -24.38
N ILE A 411 -5.08 -10.85 -25.46
CA ILE A 411 -4.25 -10.48 -26.58
C ILE A 411 -3.91 -9.00 -26.50
N ARG A 412 -2.65 -8.67 -26.73
CA ARG A 412 -2.15 -7.28 -26.75
C ARG A 412 -1.55 -6.99 -28.10
N PHE A 413 -2.07 -6.00 -28.78
CA PHE A 413 -1.58 -5.55 -30.06
C PHE A 413 -1.75 -4.05 -30.23
N ARG A 414 -1.09 -3.49 -31.25
CA ARG A 414 -1.14 -2.05 -31.52
C ARG A 414 -1.70 -1.79 -32.90
N ILE A 415 -2.73 -0.95 -32.97
CA ILE A 415 -3.35 -0.49 -34.21
C ILE A 415 -2.72 0.82 -34.64
N ALA A 416 -2.38 0.93 -35.94
CA ALA A 416 -1.79 2.13 -36.56
C ALA A 416 -0.57 2.69 -35.80
N ARG A 417 0.15 1.87 -35.03
CA ARG A 417 1.30 2.23 -34.17
C ARG A 417 0.99 3.22 -33.04
N VAL A 418 -0.25 3.58 -32.82
CA VAL A 418 -0.64 4.60 -31.83
C VAL A 418 -1.65 4.11 -30.79
N LEU A 419 -2.53 3.17 -31.15
CA LEU A 419 -3.57 2.66 -30.26
C LEU A 419 -3.16 1.28 -29.74
N ASP A 420 -2.83 1.19 -28.45
CA ASP A 420 -2.62 -0.10 -27.78
C ASP A 420 -3.96 -0.70 -27.39
N VAL A 421 -4.18 -1.94 -27.76
CA VAL A 421 -5.44 -2.67 -27.54
C VAL A 421 -5.16 -3.95 -26.76
N ASP A 422 -5.89 -4.12 -25.64
CA ASP A 422 -5.95 -5.36 -24.89
C ASP A 422 -7.38 -5.90 -24.95
N LEU A 423 -7.55 -7.09 -25.52
CA LEU A 423 -8.82 -7.83 -25.53
C LEU A 423 -8.64 -9.09 -24.70
N GLY A 424 -9.44 -9.29 -23.70
CA GLY A 424 -9.24 -10.41 -22.79
C GLY A 424 -10.47 -10.89 -22.06
N VAL A 425 -10.25 -12.02 -21.39
CA VAL A 425 -11.19 -12.64 -20.45
C VAL A 425 -10.44 -12.90 -19.16
N ASP A 426 -10.98 -12.44 -18.05
CA ASP A 426 -10.49 -12.80 -16.73
C ASP A 426 -11.49 -13.67 -15.99
N GLY A 427 -10.96 -14.53 -15.13
CA GLY A 427 -11.78 -15.43 -14.31
C GLY A 427 -11.27 -15.50 -12.88
N ARG A 428 -12.20 -15.59 -11.95
CA ARG A 428 -11.95 -15.84 -10.53
C ARG A 428 -12.71 -17.05 -10.08
N TYR A 429 -12.02 -17.94 -9.37
CA TYR A 429 -12.60 -19.14 -8.82
C TYR A 429 -12.08 -19.35 -7.40
N PHE A 430 -12.93 -19.84 -6.51
CA PHE A 430 -12.52 -20.33 -5.21
C PHE A 430 -13.39 -21.54 -4.79
N THR A 431 -12.78 -22.45 -4.05
CA THR A 431 -13.47 -23.61 -3.50
C THR A 431 -14.50 -23.19 -2.46
N ASN A 432 -15.53 -23.99 -2.27
CA ASN A 432 -16.58 -23.70 -1.31
C ASN A 432 -16.04 -23.74 0.13
N TYR A 433 -16.56 -22.83 0.94
CA TYR A 433 -16.25 -22.71 2.36
C TYR A 433 -17.41 -22.02 3.09
N TYR A 434 -17.45 -22.09 4.40
CA TYR A 434 -18.41 -21.33 5.21
C TYR A 434 -17.95 -19.87 5.32
N ALA A 435 -18.33 -19.07 4.34
CA ALA A 435 -17.89 -17.69 4.31
C ALA A 435 -18.48 -16.88 5.46
N PRO A 436 -17.73 -15.88 5.97
CA PRO A 436 -18.26 -14.93 6.92
C PRO A 436 -19.45 -14.17 6.32
N GLU A 437 -20.47 -13.91 7.13
CA GLU A 437 -21.65 -13.14 6.75
C GLU A 437 -21.43 -11.66 6.97
N TYR A 438 -21.84 -10.81 6.03
CA TYR A 438 -21.77 -9.37 6.21
C TYR A 438 -22.89 -8.86 7.10
N ILE A 439 -22.55 -8.05 8.10
CA ILE A 439 -23.48 -7.51 9.09
C ILE A 439 -23.55 -5.98 8.92
N PRO A 440 -24.60 -5.48 8.25
CA PRO A 440 -24.72 -4.04 7.95
C PRO A 440 -24.73 -3.18 9.22
N GLY A 441 -25.37 -3.66 10.29
CA GLY A 441 -25.49 -2.98 11.57
C GLY A 441 -24.15 -2.57 12.19
N ILE A 442 -23.10 -3.36 12.00
CA ILE A 442 -21.74 -3.03 12.45
C ILE A 442 -20.79 -2.69 11.30
N GLY A 443 -21.19 -2.92 10.02
CA GLY A 443 -20.35 -2.70 8.85
C GLY A 443 -19.13 -3.63 8.79
N SER A 444 -19.27 -4.86 9.29
CA SER A 444 -18.20 -5.85 9.37
C SER A 444 -18.73 -7.25 9.03
N PHE A 445 -17.85 -8.25 9.06
CA PHE A 445 -18.19 -9.64 8.80
C PHE A 445 -18.18 -10.44 10.11
N GLY A 446 -19.14 -11.34 10.25
CA GLY A 446 -19.26 -12.29 11.36
C GLY A 446 -19.18 -13.72 10.90
N ILE A 447 -18.64 -14.58 11.74
CA ILE A 447 -18.55 -16.02 11.51
C ILE A 447 -19.89 -16.66 11.78
N GLN A 448 -20.37 -17.51 10.86
CA GLN A 448 -21.62 -18.25 11.02
C GLN A 448 -21.48 -19.35 12.08
N GLU A 449 -22.01 -19.14 13.28
CA GLU A 449 -21.87 -20.08 14.41
C GLU A 449 -22.97 -21.16 14.43
N THR A 450 -24.16 -20.87 13.93
CA THR A 450 -25.29 -21.80 13.97
C THR A 450 -25.15 -22.89 12.90
N GLU A 451 -24.83 -24.11 13.29
CA GLU A 451 -24.56 -25.23 12.40
C GLU A 451 -25.69 -25.54 11.41
N ALA A 452 -26.92 -25.48 11.88
CA ALA A 452 -28.12 -25.79 11.07
C ALA A 452 -28.40 -24.75 9.96
N SER A 453 -27.89 -23.51 10.11
CA SER A 453 -28.12 -22.41 9.16
C SER A 453 -26.88 -22.00 8.36
N ARG A 454 -25.71 -22.57 8.66
CA ARG A 454 -24.46 -22.25 7.95
C ARG A 454 -24.59 -22.50 6.44
N THR A 455 -24.21 -21.52 5.67
CA THR A 455 -24.24 -21.56 4.21
C THR A 455 -22.83 -21.53 3.65
N LYS A 456 -22.52 -22.47 2.76
CA LYS A 456 -21.28 -22.45 1.98
C LYS A 456 -21.49 -21.66 0.70
N ILE A 457 -20.47 -20.87 0.35
CA ILE A 457 -20.37 -20.21 -0.96
C ILE A 457 -19.08 -20.62 -1.66
N GLY A 458 -19.03 -20.47 -2.97
CA GLY A 458 -17.88 -20.83 -3.80
C GLY A 458 -18.23 -21.88 -4.86
N ASN A 459 -17.19 -22.53 -5.42
CA ASN A 459 -17.27 -23.51 -6.51
C ASN A 459 -17.93 -22.95 -7.79
N TYR A 460 -17.82 -21.62 -7.98
CA TYR A 460 -18.34 -20.96 -9.15
C TYR A 460 -17.29 -20.05 -9.78
N PRO A 461 -16.92 -20.23 -11.05
CA PRO A 461 -16.03 -19.32 -11.74
C PRO A 461 -16.79 -18.05 -12.14
N LEU A 462 -16.35 -16.90 -11.65
CA LEU A 462 -16.83 -15.59 -12.09
C LEU A 462 -15.99 -15.14 -13.27
N LEU A 463 -16.59 -15.04 -14.47
CA LEU A 463 -15.90 -14.66 -15.69
C LEU A 463 -16.30 -13.26 -16.15
N ASN A 464 -15.32 -12.50 -16.60
CA ASN A 464 -15.50 -11.19 -17.20
C ASN A 464 -14.82 -11.15 -18.56
N ALA A 465 -15.37 -10.41 -19.51
CA ALA A 465 -14.74 -10.11 -20.78
C ALA A 465 -14.50 -8.62 -20.90
N TYR A 466 -13.38 -8.20 -21.45
CA TYR A 466 -13.03 -6.79 -21.52
C TYR A 466 -12.26 -6.41 -22.78
N ALA A 467 -12.36 -5.14 -23.13
CA ALA A 467 -11.55 -4.46 -24.14
C ALA A 467 -11.00 -3.16 -23.55
N ASN A 468 -9.69 -3.00 -23.59
CA ASN A 468 -9.01 -1.75 -23.22
C ASN A 468 -8.35 -1.16 -24.45
N PHE A 469 -8.47 0.13 -24.62
CA PHE A 469 -7.89 0.91 -25.70
C PHE A 469 -7.08 2.04 -25.10
N GLN A 470 -5.76 2.05 -25.28
CA GLN A 470 -4.88 3.09 -24.77
C GLN A 470 -4.36 3.94 -25.92
N LEU A 471 -4.77 5.19 -25.97
CA LEU A 471 -4.30 6.19 -26.92
C LEU A 471 -3.51 7.28 -26.18
N GLN A 472 -2.19 7.20 -26.21
CA GLN A 472 -1.31 8.11 -25.46
C GLN A 472 -1.72 8.21 -23.97
N HIS A 473 -2.28 9.35 -23.55
CA HIS A 473 -2.69 9.63 -22.17
C HIS A 473 -4.12 9.21 -21.85
N THR A 474 -4.90 8.80 -22.87
CA THR A 474 -6.32 8.46 -22.72
C THR A 474 -6.50 6.95 -22.83
N ARG A 475 -7.19 6.38 -21.87
CA ARG A 475 -7.63 4.99 -21.88
C ARG A 475 -9.14 4.92 -21.93
N PHE A 476 -9.66 4.17 -22.89
CA PHE A 476 -11.06 3.77 -22.98
C PHE A 476 -11.15 2.30 -22.57
N PHE A 477 -12.18 1.96 -21.85
CA PHE A 477 -12.43 0.54 -21.54
C PHE A 477 -13.91 0.20 -21.67
N ILE A 478 -14.16 -1.03 -22.10
CA ILE A 478 -15.47 -1.69 -22.09
C ILE A 478 -15.28 -3.02 -21.36
N MET A 479 -16.12 -3.30 -20.39
CA MET A 479 -16.08 -4.54 -19.62
C MET A 479 -17.47 -5.13 -19.50
N PHE A 480 -17.56 -6.38 -19.78
CA PHE A 480 -18.74 -7.21 -19.55
C PHE A 480 -18.46 -8.09 -18.35
N THR A 481 -19.03 -7.76 -17.20
CA THR A 481 -18.84 -8.54 -15.98
C THR A 481 -19.86 -9.66 -15.89
N HIS A 482 -19.46 -10.77 -15.24
CA HIS A 482 -20.28 -11.93 -14.98
C HIS A 482 -20.92 -12.50 -16.27
N VAL A 483 -20.12 -12.66 -17.33
CA VAL A 483 -20.59 -13.10 -18.66
C VAL A 483 -21.23 -14.48 -18.63
N ASN A 484 -20.83 -15.31 -17.68
CA ASN A 484 -21.34 -16.66 -17.46
C ASN A 484 -22.57 -16.74 -16.53
N CYS A 485 -23.16 -15.59 -16.16
CA CYS A 485 -24.40 -15.57 -15.38
C CYS A 485 -25.53 -16.25 -16.17
N GLY A 486 -26.05 -17.37 -15.65
CA GLY A 486 -27.19 -18.10 -16.22
C GLY A 486 -28.52 -17.57 -15.68
N ASP A 487 -29.61 -17.90 -16.40
CA ASP A 487 -30.98 -17.60 -15.97
C ASP A 487 -31.35 -18.52 -14.79
N GLY A 488 -31.43 -17.97 -13.58
CA GLY A 488 -31.82 -18.65 -12.36
C GLY A 488 -30.73 -19.06 -11.39
N GLY A 489 -29.43 -18.91 -11.74
CA GLY A 489 -28.34 -19.11 -10.81
C GLY A 489 -28.13 -17.88 -9.92
N ARG A 490 -28.37 -17.99 -8.62
CA ARG A 490 -28.02 -16.96 -7.65
C ARG A 490 -26.73 -17.35 -6.97
N TYR A 491 -25.63 -16.69 -7.34
CA TYR A 491 -24.33 -16.85 -6.69
C TYR A 491 -24.10 -15.68 -5.74
N PHE A 492 -23.28 -15.87 -4.73
CA PHE A 492 -23.16 -14.93 -3.62
C PHE A 492 -21.71 -14.55 -3.40
N TYR A 493 -21.47 -13.27 -3.03
CA TYR A 493 -20.18 -12.80 -2.52
C TYR A 493 -19.97 -13.23 -1.07
N THR A 494 -21.03 -13.17 -0.29
CA THR A 494 -21.15 -13.61 1.08
C THR A 494 -22.58 -14.05 1.30
N PRO A 495 -22.92 -14.85 2.32
CA PRO A 495 -24.30 -15.22 2.61
C PRO A 495 -25.23 -13.99 2.57
N HIS A 496 -26.39 -14.13 1.94
CA HIS A 496 -27.43 -13.10 1.71
C HIS A 496 -27.10 -11.99 0.71
N TYR A 497 -25.86 -11.89 0.19
CA TYR A 497 -25.45 -10.85 -0.76
C TYR A 497 -25.15 -11.46 -2.13
N PRO A 498 -26.13 -11.51 -3.03
CA PRO A 498 -25.95 -12.11 -4.35
C PRO A 498 -24.99 -11.30 -5.22
N LEU A 499 -24.30 -11.99 -6.10
CA LEU A 499 -23.56 -11.38 -7.19
C LEU A 499 -24.50 -10.62 -8.12
N ASN A 500 -24.02 -9.51 -8.66
CA ASN A 500 -24.74 -8.81 -9.72
C ASN A 500 -24.90 -9.72 -10.93
N GLN A 501 -26.00 -9.54 -11.63
CA GLN A 501 -26.20 -10.13 -12.95
C GLN A 501 -25.17 -9.58 -13.95
N ARG A 502 -25.30 -9.96 -15.22
CA ARG A 502 -24.47 -9.41 -16.29
C ARG A 502 -24.55 -7.90 -16.30
N LEU A 503 -23.40 -7.24 -16.26
CA LEU A 503 -23.31 -5.79 -16.26
C LEU A 503 -22.30 -5.32 -17.30
N LEU A 504 -22.76 -4.46 -18.20
CA LEU A 504 -21.89 -3.75 -19.14
C LEU A 504 -21.38 -2.47 -18.47
N GLN A 505 -20.07 -2.33 -18.40
CA GLN A 505 -19.39 -1.15 -17.88
C GLN A 505 -18.50 -0.54 -18.97
N PHE A 506 -18.48 0.76 -19.06
CA PHE A 506 -17.54 1.48 -19.92
C PHE A 506 -17.04 2.72 -19.20
N GLY A 507 -15.86 3.17 -19.58
CA GLY A 507 -15.30 4.36 -18.98
C GLY A 507 -14.10 4.90 -19.73
N ILE A 508 -13.73 6.11 -19.35
CA ILE A 508 -12.60 6.86 -19.89
C ILE A 508 -11.71 7.26 -18.71
N SER A 509 -10.42 7.04 -18.84
CA SER A 509 -9.40 7.52 -17.90
C SER A 509 -8.39 8.36 -18.66
N TRP A 510 -8.11 9.54 -18.17
CA TRP A 510 -7.15 10.45 -18.76
C TRP A 510 -6.06 10.82 -17.74
N ASN A 511 -4.80 10.64 -18.11
CA ASN A 511 -3.66 11.07 -17.32
C ASN A 511 -3.26 12.49 -17.76
N PHE A 512 -3.41 13.46 -16.87
CA PHE A 512 -3.07 14.86 -17.12
C PHE A 512 -1.56 15.15 -17.03
N PHE A 513 -0.81 14.26 -16.40
CA PHE A 513 0.63 14.43 -16.16
C PHE A 513 1.43 13.31 -16.83
N ASN A 514 2.57 13.69 -17.42
CA ASN A 514 3.56 12.78 -17.99
C ASN A 514 4.55 12.31 -16.93
#